data_13d6f000b70a200c7d128c4e5d6eb200
#
_entry.id   13d6f000b70a200c7d128c4e5d6eb200
#
_cell.length_a   1.000
_cell.length_b   1.000
_cell.length_c   1.000
_cell.angle_alpha   90.00
_cell.angle_beta   90.00
_cell.angle_gamma   90.00
#
_symmetry.space_group_name_H-M   'P 1'
#
loop_
_entity.id
_entity.type
_entity.pdbx_description
1 polymer ?
#
loop_
_entity_poly.entity_id
_entity_poly.type
_entity_poly.pdbx_seq_one_letter_code
_entity_poly.pdbx_strand_id
1 'polypeptide(L)'
;MFARKVYMHLKPNSVPEFTQRLEKDVLPLLRKQKGFQDEITFVGQGGTEAFAISLWDKAENAETYNRGTYPEVAKILATVVEGTPQVETYDVANSTFHKIAAAATA
;
A
#
# COMPACT_ATOMS: atom_id res chain seq x y z
N MET A 1 -0.97 5.40 14.65
CA MET A 1 -1.30 4.98 13.26
C MET A 1 -0.06 4.45 12.58
N PHE A 2 -0.21 3.41 11.81
CA PHE A 2 0.88 2.67 11.21
C PHE A 2 0.79 2.74 9.68
N ALA A 3 1.92 2.88 9.01
CA ALA A 3 2.00 2.98 7.56
C ALA A 3 2.81 1.84 6.97
N ARG A 4 2.34 1.31 5.86
CA ARG A 4 3.03 0.27 5.10
C ARG A 4 3.24 0.78 3.68
N LYS A 5 4.49 0.85 3.26
CA LYS A 5 4.87 1.34 1.94
C LYS A 5 5.34 0.18 1.08
N VAL A 6 4.82 0.09 -0.14
CA VAL A 6 5.24 -0.93 -1.11
C VAL A 6 5.81 -0.20 -2.32
N TYR A 7 7.10 -0.37 -2.55
CA TYR A 7 7.77 0.18 -3.72
C TYR A 7 7.82 -0.86 -4.83
N MET A 8 7.52 -0.45 -6.05
CA MET A 8 7.41 -1.34 -7.20
C MET A 8 8.07 -0.74 -8.43
N HIS A 9 8.70 -1.60 -9.23
CA HIS A 9 9.11 -1.27 -10.59
C HIS A 9 8.01 -1.73 -11.52
N LEU A 10 7.51 -0.83 -12.37
CA LEU A 10 6.47 -1.15 -13.34
C LEU A 10 7.09 -1.53 -14.67
N LYS A 11 6.46 -2.47 -15.37
CA LYS A 11 6.81 -2.76 -16.75
C LYS A 11 6.54 -1.53 -17.63
N PRO A 12 7.29 -1.34 -18.73
CA PRO A 12 7.03 -0.21 -19.62
C PRO A 12 5.58 -0.17 -20.08
N ASN A 13 5.01 1.03 -20.14
CA ASN A 13 3.65 1.28 -20.64
C ASN A 13 2.55 0.57 -19.88
N SER A 14 2.77 0.23 -18.60
CA SER A 14 1.80 -0.52 -17.81
C SER A 14 1.03 0.33 -16.79
N VAL A 15 1.25 1.65 -16.74
CA VAL A 15 0.58 2.52 -15.77
C VAL A 15 -0.96 2.42 -15.85
N PRO A 16 -1.57 2.47 -17.05
CA PRO A 16 -3.04 2.36 -17.11
C PRO A 16 -3.54 1.03 -16.57
N GLU A 17 -2.90 -0.08 -16.91
CA GLU A 17 -3.31 -1.39 -16.42
C GLU A 17 -3.05 -1.52 -14.92
N PHE A 18 -1.92 -1.02 -14.44
CA PHE A 18 -1.59 -1.00 -13.02
C PHE A 18 -2.66 -0.25 -12.22
N THR A 19 -3.02 0.95 -12.66
CA THR A 19 -4.03 1.77 -12.00
C THR A 19 -5.39 1.06 -11.98
N GLN A 20 -5.76 0.44 -13.10
CA GLN A 20 -7.03 -0.25 -13.20
C GLN A 20 -7.09 -1.47 -12.28
N ARG A 21 -6.01 -2.25 -12.20
CA ARG A 21 -5.96 -3.42 -11.32
C ARG A 21 -6.00 -3.00 -9.85
N LEU A 22 -5.31 -1.93 -9.49
CA LEU A 22 -5.41 -1.40 -8.13
C LEU A 22 -6.85 -1.07 -7.78
N GLU A 23 -7.50 -0.29 -8.64
CA GLU A 23 -8.84 0.20 -8.36
C GLU A 23 -9.88 -0.92 -8.32
N LYS A 24 -9.81 -1.87 -9.25
CA LYS A 24 -10.84 -2.91 -9.38
C LYS A 24 -10.60 -4.12 -8.52
N ASP A 25 -9.34 -4.51 -8.34
CA ASP A 25 -9.03 -5.80 -7.74
C ASP A 25 -8.32 -5.69 -6.39
N VAL A 26 -7.55 -4.63 -6.15
CA VAL A 26 -6.74 -4.49 -4.93
C VAL A 26 -7.47 -3.68 -3.87
N LEU A 27 -7.96 -2.49 -4.22
CA LEU A 27 -8.63 -1.63 -3.24
C LEU A 27 -9.83 -2.29 -2.57
N PRO A 28 -10.67 -3.07 -3.29
CA PRO A 28 -11.75 -3.78 -2.61
C PRO A 28 -11.26 -4.77 -1.56
N LEU A 29 -10.13 -5.42 -1.79
CA LEU A 29 -9.54 -6.34 -0.79
C LEU A 29 -9.04 -5.57 0.42
N LEU A 30 -8.40 -4.42 0.21
CA LEU A 30 -7.94 -3.57 1.31
C LEU A 30 -9.09 -3.06 2.16
N ARG A 31 -10.17 -2.62 1.53
CA ARG A 31 -11.33 -2.09 2.25
C ARG A 31 -11.98 -3.09 3.20
N LYS A 32 -11.78 -4.37 2.97
CA LYS A 32 -12.32 -5.43 3.82
C LYS A 32 -11.43 -5.74 5.02
N GLN A 33 -10.22 -5.20 5.06
CA GLN A 33 -9.27 -5.55 6.10
C GLN A 33 -9.56 -4.82 7.40
N LYS A 34 -9.44 -5.56 8.51
CA LYS A 34 -9.59 -4.96 9.83
C LYS A 34 -8.50 -3.91 10.06
N GLY A 35 -8.90 -2.72 10.47
CA GLY A 35 -7.96 -1.65 10.81
C GLY A 35 -7.45 -0.84 9.62
N PHE A 36 -7.83 -1.20 8.41
CA PHE A 36 -7.46 -0.41 7.24
C PHE A 36 -8.11 0.97 7.29
N GLN A 37 -7.32 2.02 7.05
CA GLN A 37 -7.80 3.40 7.07
C GLN A 37 -7.81 4.01 5.68
N ASP A 38 -6.65 4.09 5.03
CA ASP A 38 -6.50 4.76 3.75
C ASP A 38 -5.40 4.13 2.91
N GLU A 39 -5.46 4.40 1.62
CA GLU A 39 -4.42 4.01 0.69
C GLU A 39 -4.20 5.14 -0.30
N ILE A 40 -2.94 5.41 -0.63
CA ILE A 40 -2.59 6.35 -1.68
C ILE A 40 -1.44 5.75 -2.49
N THR A 41 -1.57 5.80 -3.82
CA THR A 41 -0.55 5.28 -4.73
C THR A 41 0.03 6.42 -5.55
N PHE A 42 1.34 6.43 -5.65
CA PHE A 42 2.09 7.41 -6.45
C PHE A 42 2.75 6.70 -7.62
N VAL A 43 2.73 7.33 -8.77
CA VAL A 43 3.45 6.85 -9.95
C VAL A 43 4.45 7.92 -10.36
N GLY A 44 5.71 7.52 -10.52
CA GLY A 44 6.76 8.42 -10.98
C GLY A 44 6.46 8.94 -12.38
N GLN A 45 6.92 10.15 -12.71
CA GLN A 45 6.65 10.78 -13.99
C GLN A 45 7.19 9.97 -15.17
N GLY A 46 8.25 9.19 -14.95
CA GLY A 46 8.77 8.31 -15.99
C GLY A 46 7.93 7.07 -16.28
N GLY A 47 6.92 6.78 -15.45
CA GLY A 47 6.00 5.68 -15.67
C GLY A 47 6.54 4.29 -15.34
N THR A 48 7.71 4.18 -14.72
CA THR A 48 8.34 2.89 -14.42
C THR A 48 8.51 2.64 -12.92
N GLU A 49 8.17 3.62 -12.09
CA GLU A 49 8.27 3.46 -10.64
C GLU A 49 6.95 3.84 -9.99
N ALA A 50 6.58 3.09 -8.97
CA ALA A 50 5.38 3.38 -8.21
C ALA A 50 5.61 3.00 -6.76
N PHE A 51 4.93 3.68 -5.84
CA PHE A 51 4.83 3.20 -4.48
C PHE A 51 3.44 3.48 -3.93
N ALA A 52 2.98 2.54 -3.13
CA ALA A 52 1.67 2.61 -2.50
C ALA A 52 1.87 2.68 -0.99
N ILE A 53 1.17 3.59 -0.35
CA ILE A 53 1.17 3.70 1.10
C ILE A 53 -0.22 3.35 1.61
N SER A 54 -0.31 2.37 2.50
CA SER A 54 -1.54 2.05 3.20
C SER A 54 -1.40 2.46 4.67
N LEU A 55 -2.47 3.02 5.22
CA LEU A 55 -2.50 3.48 6.60
C LEU A 55 -3.41 2.55 7.40
N TRP A 56 -2.96 2.19 8.61
CA TRP A 56 -3.61 1.22 9.47
C TRP A 56 -3.73 1.77 10.89
N ASP A 57 -4.78 1.38 11.58
CA ASP A 57 -4.95 1.80 12.97
C ASP A 57 -3.84 1.24 13.86
N LYS A 58 -3.42 -0.02 13.62
CA LYS A 58 -2.40 -0.71 14.42
C LYS A 58 -1.48 -1.54 13.53
N ALA A 59 -0.23 -1.65 13.96
CA ALA A 59 0.77 -2.48 13.27
C ALA A 59 0.31 -3.93 13.14
N GLU A 60 -0.33 -4.50 14.16
CA GLU A 60 -0.76 -5.90 14.12
C GLU A 60 -1.80 -6.17 13.03
N ASN A 61 -2.67 -5.21 12.73
CA ASN A 61 -3.65 -5.35 11.66
C ASN A 61 -2.97 -5.31 10.28
N ALA A 62 -1.97 -4.44 10.12
CA ALA A 62 -1.17 -4.40 8.90
C ALA A 62 -0.41 -5.73 8.72
N GLU A 63 0.12 -6.28 9.79
CA GLU A 63 0.85 -7.54 9.75
C GLU A 63 -0.07 -8.72 9.39
N THR A 64 -1.29 -8.73 9.90
CA THR A 64 -2.29 -9.74 9.53
C THR A 64 -2.60 -9.67 8.03
N TYR A 65 -2.76 -8.46 7.50
CA TYR A 65 -2.93 -8.26 6.07
C TYR A 65 -1.72 -8.77 5.29
N ASN A 66 -0.52 -8.43 5.75
CA ASN A 66 0.71 -8.81 5.07
C ASN A 66 0.84 -10.33 4.91
N ARG A 67 0.43 -11.08 5.94
CA ARG A 67 0.52 -12.55 5.91
C ARG A 67 -0.64 -13.20 5.16
N GLY A 68 -1.84 -12.65 5.30
CA GLY A 68 -3.06 -13.31 4.83
C GLY A 68 -3.51 -12.90 3.44
N THR A 69 -3.49 -11.62 3.13
CA THR A 69 -4.10 -11.10 1.90
C THR A 69 -3.08 -10.55 0.90
N TYR A 70 -1.99 -9.97 1.38
CA TYR A 70 -1.00 -9.38 0.49
C TYR A 70 -0.45 -10.34 -0.56
N PRO A 71 -0.20 -11.63 -0.28
CA PRO A 71 0.24 -12.56 -1.33
C PRO A 71 -0.69 -12.60 -2.54
N GLU A 72 -2.00 -12.48 -2.32
CA GLU A 72 -2.97 -12.42 -3.40
C GLU A 72 -2.84 -11.10 -4.18
N VAL A 73 -2.67 -10.00 -3.47
CA VAL A 73 -2.44 -8.69 -4.10
C VAL A 73 -1.19 -8.72 -4.96
N ALA A 74 -0.11 -9.30 -4.46
CA ALA A 74 1.13 -9.44 -5.22
C ALA A 74 0.91 -10.23 -6.51
N LYS A 75 0.09 -11.29 -6.48
CA LYS A 75 -0.25 -12.06 -7.68
C LYS A 75 -1.04 -11.22 -8.68
N ILE A 76 -2.00 -10.45 -8.21
CA ILE A 76 -2.81 -9.57 -9.07
C ILE A 76 -1.91 -8.59 -9.83
N LEU A 77 -0.90 -8.05 -9.15
CA LEU A 77 -0.02 -7.04 -9.73
C LEU A 77 1.19 -7.61 -10.47
N ALA A 78 1.43 -8.91 -10.36
CA ALA A 78 2.63 -9.54 -10.94
C ALA A 78 2.74 -9.34 -12.46
N THR A 79 1.63 -9.20 -13.17
CA THR A 79 1.65 -9.01 -14.62
C THR A 79 2.14 -7.63 -15.05
N VAL A 80 2.11 -6.65 -14.15
CA VAL A 80 2.51 -5.26 -14.46
C VAL A 80 3.73 -4.80 -13.65
N VAL A 81 4.21 -5.61 -12.72
CA VAL A 81 5.35 -5.28 -11.86
C VAL A 81 6.55 -6.15 -12.25
N GLU A 82 7.72 -5.51 -12.37
CA GLU A 82 8.98 -6.22 -12.58
C GLU A 82 9.67 -6.48 -11.25
N GLY A 83 10.15 -7.71 -11.08
CA GLY A 83 10.87 -8.09 -9.87
C GLY A 83 9.97 -8.16 -8.65
N THR A 84 10.59 -8.13 -7.48
CA THR A 84 9.90 -8.27 -6.20
C THR A 84 9.64 -6.89 -5.60
N PRO A 85 8.39 -6.58 -5.23
CA PRO A 85 8.10 -5.33 -4.52
C PRO A 85 8.86 -5.27 -3.19
N GLN A 86 9.26 -4.06 -2.81
CA GLN A 86 9.94 -3.82 -1.54
C GLN A 86 8.96 -3.21 -0.54
N VAL A 87 8.85 -3.82 0.63
CA VAL A 87 7.92 -3.39 1.68
C VAL A 87 8.69 -2.76 2.82
N GLU A 88 8.27 -1.55 3.21
CA GLU A 88 8.80 -0.83 4.36
C GLU A 88 7.65 -0.39 5.24
N THR A 89 7.89 -0.31 6.54
CA THR A 89 6.85 0.06 7.50
C THR A 89 7.33 1.23 8.35
N TYR A 90 6.36 2.05 8.77
CA TYR A 90 6.64 3.28 9.50
C TYR A 90 5.53 3.56 10.51
N ASP A 91 5.86 4.27 11.57
CA ASP A 91 4.85 4.93 12.39
C ASP A 91 4.52 6.27 11.76
N VAL A 92 3.25 6.65 11.77
CA VAL A 92 2.84 7.96 11.27
C VAL A 92 3.09 8.99 12.37
N ALA A 93 4.03 9.90 12.12
CA ALA A 93 4.38 10.92 13.10
C ALA A 93 3.33 12.03 13.20
N ASN A 94 2.78 12.45 12.06
CA ASN A 94 1.71 13.43 12.00
C ASN A 94 0.97 13.33 10.67
N SER A 95 -0.20 13.94 10.58
CA SER A 95 -1.02 13.92 9.38
C SER A 95 -2.00 15.09 9.42
N THR A 96 -2.33 15.62 8.24
CA THR A 96 -3.36 16.65 8.13
C THR A 96 -4.75 16.03 7.95
N PHE A 97 -4.84 14.74 7.59
CA PHE A 97 -6.15 14.08 7.44
C PHE A 97 -6.49 13.11 8.55
N HIS A 98 -5.56 12.79 9.43
CA HIS A 98 -5.82 11.91 10.56
C HIS A 98 -5.30 12.52 11.84
N LYS A 99 -6.07 12.35 12.90
CA LYS A 99 -5.63 12.76 14.23
C LYS A 99 -4.73 11.68 14.79
N ILE A 100 -3.47 12.02 15.00
CA ILE A 100 -2.48 11.08 15.53
C ILE A 100 -2.32 11.31 17.03
N ALA A 101 -2.37 10.22 17.80
CA ALA A 101 -2.22 10.28 19.25
C ALA A 101 -0.77 10.62 19.61
N ALA A 102 -0.56 11.83 20.13
CA ALA A 102 0.77 12.29 20.50
C ALA A 102 1.32 11.59 21.74
N ALA A 103 0.45 11.16 22.61
CA ALA A 103 0.85 10.54 23.87
C ALA A 103 1.68 9.28 23.71
N ALA A 104 1.53 8.62 22.59
CA ALA A 104 2.30 7.39 22.32
C ALA A 104 3.80 7.63 22.24
N THR A 105 4.21 8.87 22.07
CA THR A 105 5.63 9.22 21.90
C THR A 105 6.32 9.63 23.18
N ALA A 106 5.58 9.80 24.22
CA ALA A 106 6.15 10.27 25.49
C ALA A 106 7.02 9.23 26.19
#